data_30b08a57c857871e53ffa6e00dba35c4
#
_entry.id   30b08a57c857871e53ffa6e00dba35c4
#
_cell.length_a   1.000
_cell.length_b   1.000
_cell.length_c   1.000
_cell.angle_alpha   90.00
_cell.angle_beta   90.00
_cell.angle_gamma   90.00
#
_symmetry.space_group_name_H-M   'P 1'
#
loop_
_entity.id
_entity.type
_entity.pdbx_description
1 polymer ?
#
loop_
_entity_poly.entity_id
_entity_poly.type
_entity_poly.pdbx_seq_one_letter_code
_entity_poly.pdbx_strand_id
1 'polypeptide(L)'
;YEAFLSGREELLANEKVVDESDLDEENRIDGLFQTDIEALLSANNGRCFTSGELLMKVHNQLAGKDLGDHCFFEGLERVETEDGIPCWRVRLGS
;
A
#
# COMPACT_ATOMS: atom_id res chain seq x y z
N TYR A 1 -4.34 2.47 -0.48
CA TYR A 1 -4.33 2.93 -1.87
C TYR A 1 -4.96 1.88 -2.79
N GLU A 2 -5.52 2.33 -3.90
CA GLU A 2 -6.08 1.44 -4.90
C GLU A 2 -5.04 1.08 -5.96
N ALA A 3 -5.06 -0.19 -6.38
CA ALA A 3 -4.21 -0.68 -7.45
C ALA A 3 -4.93 -1.78 -8.22
N PHE A 4 -4.41 -2.09 -9.39
CA PHE A 4 -4.90 -3.18 -10.22
C PHE A 4 -3.89 -4.32 -10.15
N LEU A 5 -4.34 -5.47 -9.71
CA LEU A 5 -3.51 -6.65 -9.52
C LEU A 5 -3.93 -7.77 -10.46
N SER A 6 -2.97 -8.50 -11.02
CA SER A 6 -3.25 -9.74 -11.75
C SER A 6 -3.53 -10.90 -10.80
N GLY A 7 -3.06 -10.80 -9.57
CA GLY A 7 -3.28 -11.79 -8.54
C GLY A 7 -2.63 -11.38 -7.24
N ARG A 8 -2.85 -12.21 -6.23
CA ARG A 8 -2.37 -11.99 -4.87
C ARG A 8 -0.83 -11.97 -4.80
N GLU A 9 -0.16 -12.61 -5.74
CA GLU A 9 1.30 -12.67 -5.81
C GLU A 9 1.97 -11.33 -6.06
N GLU A 10 1.24 -10.32 -6.50
CA GLU A 10 1.78 -8.98 -6.67
C GLU A 10 1.83 -8.17 -5.38
N LEU A 11 1.25 -8.69 -4.29
CA LEU A 11 1.32 -8.05 -2.99
C LEU A 11 2.71 -8.26 -2.37
N LEU A 12 3.25 -7.19 -1.79
CA LEU A 12 4.49 -7.25 -1.05
C LEU A 12 4.22 -7.77 0.37
N ALA A 13 5.29 -8.18 1.06
CA ALA A 13 5.17 -8.80 2.39
C ALA A 13 4.50 -7.89 3.42
N ASN A 14 4.65 -6.57 3.28
CA ASN A 14 4.06 -5.59 4.21
C ASN A 14 2.71 -5.07 3.73
N GLU A 15 2.12 -5.71 2.73
CA GLU A 15 0.85 -5.29 2.15
C GLU A 15 -0.25 -6.28 2.42
N LYS A 16 -1.48 -5.79 2.54
CA LYS A 16 -2.66 -6.62 2.59
C LYS A 16 -3.82 -5.93 1.88
N VAL A 17 -4.75 -6.73 1.38
CA VAL A 17 -5.97 -6.24 0.76
C VAL A 17 -6.96 -5.87 1.87
N VAL A 18 -7.57 -4.69 1.76
CA VAL A 18 -8.54 -4.21 2.75
C VAL A 18 -9.81 -5.06 2.71
N ASP A 19 -10.29 -5.39 1.51
CA ASP A 19 -11.47 -6.23 1.31
C ASP A 19 -11.10 -7.43 0.42
N GLU A 20 -11.00 -8.61 1.03
CA GLU A 20 -10.60 -9.83 0.32
C GLU A 20 -11.58 -10.20 -0.80
N SER A 21 -12.83 -9.78 -0.73
CA SER A 21 -13.80 -10.06 -1.78
C SER A 21 -13.47 -9.37 -3.10
N ASP A 22 -12.63 -8.33 -3.07
CA ASP A 22 -12.15 -7.67 -4.29
C ASP A 22 -11.35 -8.63 -5.18
N LEU A 23 -10.80 -9.69 -4.59
CA LEU A 23 -10.01 -10.69 -5.31
C LEU A 23 -10.84 -11.92 -5.74
N ASP A 24 -12.14 -11.88 -5.56
CA ASP A 24 -13.01 -12.95 -6.03
C ASP A 24 -13.05 -12.95 -7.57
N GLU A 25 -13.07 -14.13 -8.17
CA GLU A 25 -13.02 -14.29 -9.61
C GLU A 25 -14.12 -13.52 -10.34
N GLU A 26 -15.30 -13.41 -9.72
CA GLU A 26 -16.43 -12.67 -10.29
C GLU A 26 -16.16 -11.16 -10.40
N ASN A 27 -15.18 -10.66 -9.65
CA ASN A 27 -14.81 -9.24 -9.65
C ASN A 27 -13.64 -8.92 -10.58
N ARG A 28 -13.12 -9.94 -11.29
CA ARG A 28 -12.05 -9.73 -12.25
C ARG A 28 -12.57 -9.00 -13.48
N ILE A 29 -11.88 -7.93 -13.89
CA ILE A 29 -12.22 -7.15 -15.07
C ILE A 29 -10.98 -7.03 -15.94
N ASP A 30 -11.09 -7.50 -17.20
CA ASP A 30 -9.97 -7.47 -18.16
C ASP A 30 -8.70 -8.15 -17.63
N GLY A 31 -8.87 -9.21 -16.84
CA GLY A 31 -7.76 -9.96 -16.28
C GLY A 31 -7.17 -9.38 -15.01
N LEU A 32 -7.74 -8.28 -14.49
CA LEU A 32 -7.21 -7.59 -13.33
C LEU A 32 -8.27 -7.46 -12.23
N PHE A 33 -7.80 -7.40 -11.00
CA PHE A 33 -8.62 -7.09 -9.83
C PHE A 33 -8.31 -5.68 -9.36
N GLN A 34 -9.33 -4.84 -9.23
CA GLN A 34 -9.17 -3.51 -8.62
C GLN A 34 -9.41 -3.65 -7.12
N THR A 35 -8.43 -3.29 -6.31
CA THR A 35 -8.52 -3.47 -4.86
C THR A 35 -7.82 -2.35 -4.11
N ASP A 36 -8.26 -2.14 -2.87
CA ASP A 36 -7.64 -1.20 -1.95
C ASP A 36 -6.60 -1.96 -1.11
N ILE A 37 -5.39 -1.43 -1.05
CA ILE A 37 -4.24 -2.07 -0.40
C ILE A 37 -3.78 -1.23 0.77
N GLU A 38 -3.56 -1.88 1.92
CA GLU A 38 -2.87 -1.29 3.05
C GLU A 38 -1.41 -1.71 3.03
N ALA A 39 -0.52 -0.72 3.12
CA ALA A 39 0.90 -0.97 3.27
C ALA A 39 1.38 -0.35 4.57
N LEU A 40 2.06 -1.15 5.40
CA LEU A 40 2.62 -0.67 6.65
C LEU A 40 4.09 -0.35 6.43
N LEU A 41 4.47 0.91 6.70
CA LEU A 41 5.85 1.38 6.62
C LEU A 41 6.40 1.56 8.02
N SER A 42 7.55 0.93 8.30
CA SER A 42 8.21 1.00 9.59
C SER A 42 9.55 1.72 9.46
N ALA A 43 9.88 2.53 10.48
CA ALA A 43 11.16 3.23 10.50
C ALA A 43 12.32 2.25 10.74
N ASN A 44 13.45 2.46 10.04
CA ASN A 44 14.62 1.60 10.17
C ASN A 44 15.17 1.56 11.59
N ASN A 45 15.09 2.68 12.33
CA ASN A 45 15.58 2.75 13.71
C ASN A 45 14.52 2.37 14.75
N GLY A 46 13.33 1.98 14.33
CA GLY A 46 12.23 1.61 15.22
C GLY A 46 11.59 2.78 15.96
N ARG A 47 11.94 4.02 15.66
CA ARG A 47 11.46 5.20 16.39
C ARG A 47 10.78 6.22 15.51
N CYS A 48 11.47 6.74 14.51
CA CYS A 48 10.93 7.76 13.62
C CYS A 48 11.56 7.67 12.24
N PHE A 49 10.84 8.20 11.26
CA PHE A 49 11.35 8.34 9.91
C PHE A 49 12.14 9.62 9.76
N THR A 50 13.24 9.58 9.00
CA THR A 50 13.78 10.79 8.39
C THR A 50 12.95 11.08 7.14
N SER A 51 12.97 12.34 6.67
CA SER A 51 12.22 12.70 5.46
C SER A 51 12.66 11.87 4.25
N GLY A 52 13.96 11.67 4.08
CA GLY A 52 14.47 10.88 2.96
C GLY A 52 14.08 9.42 3.03
N GLU A 53 14.12 8.83 4.21
CA GLU A 53 13.73 7.43 4.43
C GLU A 53 12.25 7.23 4.09
N LEU A 54 11.38 8.11 4.57
CA LEU A 54 9.94 7.99 4.34
C LEU A 54 9.62 8.09 2.85
N LEU A 55 10.19 9.10 2.16
CA LEU A 55 9.97 9.27 0.74
C LEU A 55 10.46 8.07 -0.06
N MET A 56 11.62 7.51 0.30
CA MET A 56 12.17 6.35 -0.39
C MET A 56 11.27 5.11 -0.20
N LYS A 57 10.79 4.91 1.02
CA LYS A 57 9.91 3.76 1.31
C LYS A 57 8.57 3.87 0.60
N VAL A 58 7.99 5.07 0.53
CA VAL A 58 6.76 5.30 -0.23
C VAL A 58 7.01 5.03 -1.71
N HIS A 59 8.09 5.56 -2.26
CA HIS A 59 8.45 5.33 -3.66
C HIS A 59 8.59 3.83 -3.96
N ASN A 60 9.32 3.10 -3.14
CA ASN A 60 9.55 1.68 -3.34
C ASN A 60 8.25 0.87 -3.21
N GLN A 61 7.34 1.29 -2.32
CA GLN A 61 6.07 0.61 -2.13
C GLN A 61 5.21 0.68 -3.38
N LEU A 62 5.25 1.78 -4.11
CA LEU A 62 4.38 2.04 -5.25
C LEU A 62 5.01 1.69 -6.60
N ALA A 63 6.32 1.50 -6.65
CA ALA A 63 7.08 1.43 -7.90
C ALA A 63 6.64 0.31 -8.84
N GLY A 64 6.18 -0.83 -8.34
CA GLY A 64 5.77 -1.97 -9.16
C GLY A 64 4.26 -2.09 -9.34
N LYS A 65 3.48 -1.11 -8.91
CA LYS A 65 2.03 -1.20 -8.92
C LYS A 65 1.39 -0.47 -10.09
N ASP A 66 0.30 -1.04 -10.62
CA ASP A 66 -0.58 -0.36 -11.57
C ASP A 66 -1.61 0.42 -10.76
N LEU A 67 -1.45 1.72 -10.65
CA LEU A 67 -2.29 2.58 -9.83
C LEU A 67 -3.46 3.17 -10.61
N GLY A 68 -3.51 2.97 -11.94
CA GLY A 68 -4.53 3.58 -12.76
C GLY A 68 -4.46 5.10 -12.65
N ASP A 69 -5.61 5.74 -12.39
CA ASP A 69 -5.68 7.19 -12.18
C ASP A 69 -5.60 7.59 -10.70
N HIS A 70 -5.45 6.63 -9.78
CA HIS A 70 -5.28 6.89 -8.35
C HIS A 70 -3.80 6.99 -7.99
N CYS A 71 -3.09 7.90 -8.68
CA CYS A 71 -1.63 7.99 -8.55
C CYS A 71 -1.16 9.25 -7.80
N PHE A 72 -2.07 10.08 -7.30
CA PHE A 72 -1.69 11.26 -6.54
C PHE A 72 -1.53 10.93 -5.06
N PHE A 73 -0.41 11.33 -4.51
CA PHE A 73 -0.12 11.16 -3.08
C PHE A 73 -0.99 12.12 -2.28
N GLU A 74 -1.85 11.58 -1.42
CA GLU A 74 -2.74 12.37 -0.57
C GLU A 74 -2.25 12.52 0.87
N GLY A 75 -1.31 11.68 1.27
CA GLY A 75 -0.74 11.78 2.61
C GLY A 75 -0.46 10.43 3.23
N LEU A 76 -0.08 10.49 4.50
CA LEU A 76 0.23 9.33 5.31
C LEU A 76 -0.57 9.38 6.59
N GLU A 77 -1.07 8.23 7.02
CA GLU A 77 -1.78 8.09 8.28
C GLU A 77 -0.92 7.25 9.23
N ARG A 78 -0.70 7.76 10.43
CA ARG A 78 0.05 7.02 11.44
C ARG A 78 -0.83 5.92 12.03
N VAL A 79 -0.26 4.71 12.12
CA VAL A 79 -0.94 3.54 12.67
C VAL A 79 -0.18 3.09 13.91
N GLU A 80 -0.90 2.87 15.01
CA GLU A 80 -0.31 2.31 16.23
C GLU A 80 -0.09 0.82 16.05
N THR A 81 1.05 0.32 16.53
CA THR A 81 1.37 -1.10 16.51
C THR A 81 1.60 -1.60 17.94
N GLU A 82 1.43 -2.91 18.15
CA GLU A 82 1.57 -3.52 19.48
C GLU A 82 3.00 -3.41 20.04
N ASP A 83 3.99 -3.39 19.16
CA ASP A 83 5.40 -3.31 19.55
C ASP A 83 5.90 -1.87 19.69
N GLY A 84 5.03 -0.90 19.48
CA GLY A 84 5.37 0.51 19.62
C GLY A 84 6.19 1.10 18.48
N ILE A 85 6.46 0.35 17.42
CA ILE A 85 7.19 0.84 16.25
C ILE A 85 6.26 1.70 15.41
N PRO A 86 6.62 2.97 15.10
CA PRO A 86 5.76 3.81 14.26
C PRO A 86 5.60 3.24 12.86
N CYS A 87 4.36 3.05 12.44
CA CYS A 87 4.01 2.58 11.12
C CYS A 87 3.08 3.58 10.44
N TRP A 88 3.09 3.59 9.11
CA TRP A 88 2.34 4.57 8.33
C TRP A 88 1.56 3.87 7.21
N ARG A 89 0.35 4.37 6.98
CA ARG A 89 -0.48 3.92 5.87
C ARG A 89 -0.41 4.96 4.77
N VAL A 90 -0.14 4.52 3.54
CA VAL A 90 -0.09 5.40 2.37
C VAL A 90 -1.50 5.63 1.85
N ARG A 91 -1.83 6.89 1.55
CA ARG A 91 -3.12 7.28 0.98
C ARG A 91 -2.89 7.94 -0.38
N LEU A 92 -3.58 7.43 -1.39
CA LEU A 92 -3.51 7.94 -2.76
C LEU A 92 -4.91 8.28 -3.26
N GLY A 93 -4.98 9.26 -4.13
CA GLY A 93 -6.21 9.65 -4.80
C GLY A 93 -5.99 9.95 -6.28
N SER A 94 -7.07 10.23 -6.95
CA SER A 94 -7.07 10.60 -8.37
C SER A 94 -7.09 12.09 -8.60
#